data_85ff7b9659bfa2ad303ddf9b367681e5
#
_entry.id   85ff7b9659bfa2ad303ddf9b367681e5
#
_cell.length_a   1.000
_cell.length_b   1.000
_cell.length_c   1.000
_cell.angle_alpha   90.00
_cell.angle_beta   90.00
_cell.angle_gamma   90.00
#
_symmetry.space_group_name_H-M   'P 1'
#
loop_
_entity.id
_entity.type
_entity.pdbx_description
1 polymer ?
#
loop_
_entity_poly.entity_id
_entity_poly.type
_entity_poly.pdbx_seq_one_letter_code
_entity_poly.pdbx_strand_id
1 'polypeptide(L)'
;MNIPTTLQRILILGLIPLGIVTQVNAQEWTLTPQTYVGFEVKSMGFSTVKAKFGQVQSSMSFDPAAPQNASAQFVMQVNSLSLSKPSLKNMMMGEDLFYAEKYPTATFNSSEFIPLGHHQYKIKGDLTLRGITRPVILDTSLQPNSANPQLMDVESKTVVKRSDFGMKKAFGGIGEKVNIEVSGQWQMK
;
A
#
# COMPACT_ATOMS: atom_id res chain seq x y z
N MET A 1 83.21 -8.34 -30.87
CA MET A 1 82.10 -8.81 -31.71
C MET A 1 80.82 -8.69 -30.84
N ASN A 2 80.11 -7.60 -30.98
CA ASN A 2 78.98 -7.21 -30.06
C ASN A 2 77.67 -7.71 -30.64
N ILE A 3 76.93 -8.45 -29.79
CA ILE A 3 75.54 -8.86 -30.10
C ILE A 3 74.61 -7.95 -29.32
N PRO A 4 73.66 -7.22 -29.92
CA PRO A 4 72.73 -6.43 -29.15
C PRO A 4 71.52 -7.30 -28.70
N THR A 5 71.19 -7.22 -27.45
CA THR A 5 70.05 -7.87 -26.82
C THR A 5 68.79 -7.00 -27.02
N THR A 6 67.83 -7.45 -27.84
CA THR A 6 66.56 -6.78 -28.11
C THR A 6 65.61 -7.11 -26.97
N LEU A 7 65.22 -6.11 -26.15
CA LEU A 7 64.16 -6.21 -25.14
C LEU A 7 62.78 -6.16 -25.83
N GLN A 8 62.07 -7.27 -25.81
CA GLN A 8 60.71 -7.40 -26.32
C GLN A 8 59.75 -7.01 -25.18
N ARG A 9 59.13 -5.82 -25.30
CA ARG A 9 58.08 -5.35 -24.35
C ARG A 9 56.78 -6.06 -24.70
N ILE A 10 56.33 -6.94 -23.84
CA ILE A 10 54.99 -7.55 -23.92
C ILE A 10 53.98 -6.56 -23.35
N LEU A 11 53.11 -6.03 -24.22
CA LEU A 11 51.99 -5.19 -23.82
C LEU A 11 50.83 -6.12 -23.44
N ILE A 12 50.58 -6.29 -22.12
CA ILE A 12 49.41 -7.03 -21.63
C ILE A 12 48.21 -6.07 -21.70
N LEU A 13 47.38 -6.24 -22.72
CA LEU A 13 46.10 -5.56 -22.82
C LEU A 13 45.12 -6.22 -21.81
N GLY A 14 44.93 -5.60 -20.67
CA GLY A 14 43.94 -6.03 -19.68
C GLY A 14 42.51 -5.89 -20.23
N LEU A 15 41.85 -7.00 -20.50
CA LEU A 15 40.41 -7.04 -20.81
C LEU A 15 39.64 -6.71 -19.51
N ILE A 16 39.10 -5.48 -19.41
CA ILE A 16 38.16 -5.12 -18.35
C ILE A 16 36.80 -5.70 -18.76
N PRO A 17 36.21 -6.63 -18.00
CA PRO A 17 34.86 -7.09 -18.30
C PRO A 17 33.89 -5.95 -18.07
N LEU A 18 33.23 -5.47 -19.13
CA LEU A 18 32.15 -4.54 -19.06
C LEU A 18 30.96 -5.27 -18.42
N GLY A 19 30.78 -5.13 -17.11
CA GLY A 19 29.63 -5.65 -16.40
C GLY A 19 28.37 -4.95 -16.92
N ILE A 20 27.49 -5.70 -17.58
CA ILE A 20 26.16 -5.23 -17.96
C ILE A 20 25.38 -5.10 -16.65
N VAL A 21 25.26 -3.88 -16.13
CA VAL A 21 24.35 -3.57 -15.04
C VAL A 21 22.94 -3.57 -15.64
N THR A 22 22.21 -4.67 -15.51
CA THR A 22 20.78 -4.69 -15.81
C THR A 22 20.08 -3.83 -14.77
N GLN A 23 19.61 -2.67 -15.16
CA GLN A 23 18.73 -1.87 -14.32
C GLN A 23 17.39 -2.63 -14.19
N VAL A 24 17.18 -3.22 -13.03
CA VAL A 24 15.86 -3.75 -12.64
C VAL A 24 15.00 -2.53 -12.35
N ASN A 25 14.15 -2.13 -13.31
CA ASN A 25 13.16 -1.11 -13.09
C ASN A 25 11.99 -1.73 -12.34
N ALA A 26 11.78 -1.32 -11.09
CA ALA A 26 10.58 -1.66 -10.37
C ALA A 26 9.36 -1.14 -11.16
N GLN A 27 8.36 -2.00 -11.33
CA GLN A 27 7.16 -1.67 -12.09
C GLN A 27 6.25 -0.76 -11.26
N GLU A 28 5.70 0.26 -11.91
CA GLU A 28 4.76 1.20 -11.31
C GLU A 28 3.32 0.71 -11.51
N TRP A 29 2.55 0.75 -10.42
CA TRP A 29 1.18 0.25 -10.37
C TRP A 29 0.24 1.29 -9.79
N THR A 30 -1.03 1.24 -10.23
CA THR A 30 -2.14 2.00 -9.64
C THR A 30 -3.35 1.09 -9.46
N LEU A 31 -4.20 1.35 -8.46
CA LEU A 31 -5.43 0.56 -8.30
C LEU A 31 -6.39 0.78 -9.46
N THR A 32 -7.06 -0.28 -9.88
CA THR A 32 -8.19 -0.17 -10.82
C THR A 32 -9.37 0.55 -10.15
N PRO A 33 -10.23 1.26 -10.90
CA PRO A 33 -11.40 1.95 -10.34
C PRO A 33 -12.40 1.03 -9.62
N GLN A 34 -12.41 -0.26 -9.95
CA GLN A 34 -13.30 -1.26 -9.36
C GLN A 34 -12.82 -1.72 -7.99
N THR A 35 -11.55 -1.50 -7.65
CA THR A 35 -10.98 -1.94 -6.38
C THR A 35 -11.74 -1.35 -5.20
N TYR A 36 -12.05 -2.19 -4.23
CA TYR A 36 -12.60 -1.78 -2.96
C TYR A 36 -11.46 -1.30 -2.06
N VAL A 37 -11.58 -0.09 -1.55
CA VAL A 37 -10.74 0.46 -0.48
C VAL A 37 -11.69 0.97 0.58
N GLY A 38 -11.66 0.36 1.75
CA GLY A 38 -12.67 0.71 2.76
C GLY A 38 -12.47 0.03 4.10
N PHE A 39 -13.53 0.02 4.88
CA PHE A 39 -13.51 -0.58 6.20
C PHE A 39 -14.88 -1.12 6.61
N GLU A 40 -14.84 -1.98 7.60
CA GLU A 40 -16.02 -2.49 8.28
C GLU A 40 -15.92 -2.23 9.77
N VAL A 41 -17.02 -1.84 10.39
CA VAL A 41 -17.14 -1.65 11.83
C VAL A 41 -18.45 -2.21 12.34
N LYS A 42 -18.44 -2.86 13.50
CA LYS A 42 -19.67 -3.29 14.17
C LYS A 42 -20.42 -2.08 14.73
N SER A 43 -21.75 -2.09 14.61
CA SER A 43 -22.63 -1.07 15.20
C SER A 43 -23.71 -1.77 15.99
N MET A 44 -24.04 -1.25 17.18
CA MET A 44 -25.08 -1.79 18.06
C MET A 44 -24.87 -3.29 18.44
N GLY A 45 -23.59 -3.73 18.46
CA GLY A 45 -23.22 -5.10 18.85
C GLY A 45 -23.38 -6.17 17.77
N PHE A 46 -24.28 -6.03 16.80
CA PHE A 46 -24.63 -7.10 15.86
C PHE A 46 -24.61 -6.69 14.39
N SER A 47 -24.86 -5.44 14.06
CA SER A 47 -24.87 -5.02 12.66
C SER A 47 -23.52 -4.47 12.23
N THR A 48 -23.08 -4.88 11.04
CA THR A 48 -21.85 -4.37 10.41
C THR A 48 -22.20 -3.17 9.52
N VAL A 49 -21.45 -2.09 9.68
CA VAL A 49 -21.44 -0.96 8.76
C VAL A 49 -20.22 -1.10 7.87
N LYS A 50 -20.45 -1.21 6.56
CA LYS A 50 -19.40 -1.18 5.55
C LYS A 50 -19.27 0.22 4.99
N ALA A 51 -18.04 0.62 4.73
CA ALA A 51 -17.71 1.92 4.18
C ALA A 51 -16.69 1.77 3.06
N LYS A 52 -16.92 2.43 1.92
CA LYS A 52 -16.01 2.44 0.76
C LYS A 52 -15.62 3.87 0.42
N PHE A 53 -14.34 4.13 0.20
CA PHE A 53 -13.87 5.38 -0.38
C PHE A 53 -14.12 5.37 -1.89
N GLY A 54 -14.81 6.39 -2.40
CA GLY A 54 -15.10 6.55 -3.83
C GLY A 54 -13.97 7.24 -4.59
N GLN A 55 -13.11 7.99 -3.89
CA GLN A 55 -11.95 8.68 -4.47
C GLN A 55 -10.69 8.27 -3.73
N VAL A 56 -9.87 7.48 -4.41
CA VAL A 56 -8.58 6.96 -3.92
C VAL A 56 -7.53 7.23 -4.97
N GLN A 57 -6.47 7.93 -4.59
CA GLN A 57 -5.23 7.98 -5.35
C GLN A 57 -4.29 6.93 -4.77
N SER A 58 -3.65 6.15 -5.64
CA SER A 58 -2.75 5.08 -5.22
C SER A 58 -1.55 4.99 -6.15
N SER A 59 -0.42 4.63 -5.59
CA SER A 59 0.78 4.26 -6.33
C SER A 59 1.47 3.12 -5.60
N MET A 60 2.05 2.21 -6.36
CA MET A 60 2.90 1.15 -5.82
C MET A 60 4.04 0.92 -6.80
N SER A 61 5.26 0.87 -6.28
CA SER A 61 6.44 0.40 -6.97
C SER A 61 6.73 -1.00 -6.44
N PHE A 62 6.71 -2.01 -7.31
CA PHE A 62 6.81 -3.39 -6.87
C PHE A 62 7.50 -4.28 -7.91
N ASP A 63 8.50 -5.02 -7.43
CA ASP A 63 9.14 -6.13 -8.14
C ASP A 63 9.10 -7.38 -7.24
N PRO A 64 8.45 -8.47 -7.68
CA PRO A 64 8.43 -9.72 -6.92
C PRO A 64 9.81 -10.32 -6.62
N ALA A 65 10.83 -10.01 -7.46
CA ALA A 65 12.21 -10.47 -7.27
C ALA A 65 12.97 -9.63 -6.22
N ALA A 66 12.50 -8.40 -5.93
CA ALA A 66 13.13 -7.48 -5.00
C ALA A 66 12.11 -6.77 -4.09
N PRO A 67 11.25 -7.50 -3.35
CA PRO A 67 10.16 -6.94 -2.57
C PRO A 67 10.62 -5.99 -1.45
N GLN A 68 11.87 -6.08 -1.01
CA GLN A 68 12.46 -5.16 -0.03
C GLN A 68 12.59 -3.72 -0.55
N ASN A 69 12.55 -3.52 -1.88
CA ASN A 69 12.59 -2.20 -2.52
C ASN A 69 11.20 -1.66 -2.85
N ALA A 70 10.15 -2.42 -2.50
CA ALA A 70 8.77 -2.05 -2.81
C ALA A 70 8.29 -0.89 -1.94
N SER A 71 7.38 -0.10 -2.51
CA SER A 71 6.66 0.95 -1.79
C SER A 71 5.21 1.02 -2.25
N ALA A 72 4.31 1.44 -1.36
CA ALA A 72 2.92 1.69 -1.68
C ALA A 72 2.41 2.92 -0.94
N GLN A 73 1.61 3.72 -1.62
CA GLN A 73 0.99 4.91 -1.07
C GLN A 73 -0.49 4.98 -1.45
N PHE A 74 -1.30 5.43 -0.50
CA PHE A 74 -2.73 5.69 -0.69
C PHE A 74 -3.08 7.07 -0.14
N VAL A 75 -3.88 7.81 -0.90
CA VAL A 75 -4.55 9.03 -0.45
C VAL A 75 -6.03 8.88 -0.71
N MET A 76 -6.84 8.84 0.36
CA MET A 76 -8.27 8.61 0.32
C MET A 76 -9.02 9.90 0.70
N GLN A 77 -9.94 10.36 -0.15
CA GLN A 77 -10.77 11.52 0.15
C GLN A 77 -11.89 11.13 1.12
N VAL A 78 -11.89 11.66 2.33
CA VAL A 78 -12.86 11.31 3.39
C VAL A 78 -14.29 11.61 2.97
N ASN A 79 -14.54 12.74 2.28
CA ASN A 79 -15.87 13.12 1.82
C ASN A 79 -16.44 12.18 0.74
N SER A 80 -15.58 11.38 0.08
CA SER A 80 -16.01 10.39 -0.92
C SER A 80 -16.55 9.10 -0.29
N LEU A 81 -16.55 9.00 1.04
CA LEU A 81 -16.98 7.80 1.75
C LEU A 81 -18.46 7.51 1.50
N SER A 82 -18.77 6.31 1.05
CA SER A 82 -20.11 5.74 0.97
C SER A 82 -20.30 4.69 2.04
N LEU A 83 -21.48 4.63 2.64
CA LEU A 83 -21.79 3.73 3.76
C LEU A 83 -22.95 2.80 3.39
N SER A 84 -22.88 1.55 3.83
CA SER A 84 -24.01 0.59 3.73
C SER A 84 -25.25 1.05 4.52
N LYS A 85 -25.06 1.99 5.45
CA LYS A 85 -26.13 2.69 6.19
C LYS A 85 -25.99 4.21 5.97
N PRO A 86 -26.59 4.78 4.92
CA PRO A 86 -26.42 6.20 4.57
C PRO A 86 -26.79 7.17 5.69
N SER A 87 -27.74 6.82 6.56
CA SER A 87 -28.16 7.65 7.71
C SER A 87 -27.02 7.94 8.71
N LEU A 88 -25.94 7.14 8.69
CA LEU A 88 -24.77 7.33 9.55
C LEU A 88 -23.74 8.30 8.95
N LYS A 89 -23.92 8.78 7.71
CA LYS A 89 -22.91 9.56 7.00
C LYS A 89 -22.56 10.86 7.75
N ASN A 90 -23.53 11.63 8.16
CA ASN A 90 -23.29 12.89 8.87
C ASN A 90 -22.52 12.66 10.18
N MET A 91 -22.88 11.63 10.93
CA MET A 91 -22.15 11.24 12.14
C MET A 91 -20.70 10.83 11.83
N MET A 92 -20.49 10.04 10.77
CA MET A 92 -19.14 9.61 10.35
C MET A 92 -18.26 10.80 9.95
N MET A 93 -18.84 11.79 9.25
CA MET A 93 -18.10 12.98 8.81
C MET A 93 -17.85 13.98 9.95
N GLY A 94 -18.61 13.86 11.04
CA GLY A 94 -18.59 14.79 12.17
C GLY A 94 -17.31 14.78 12.99
N GLU A 95 -17.23 15.76 13.90
CA GLU A 95 -16.07 16.05 14.74
C GLU A 95 -15.64 14.86 15.63
N ASP A 96 -16.58 14.04 16.08
CA ASP A 96 -16.30 12.91 16.96
C ASP A 96 -15.65 11.71 16.23
N LEU A 97 -15.79 11.63 14.89
CA LEU A 97 -15.22 10.55 14.08
C LEU A 97 -14.18 11.09 13.08
N PHE A 98 -14.48 11.17 11.79
CA PHE A 98 -13.47 11.58 10.80
C PHE A 98 -13.10 13.05 10.84
N TYR A 99 -14.02 13.92 11.27
CA TYR A 99 -13.89 15.39 11.24
C TYR A 99 -13.44 15.86 9.85
N ALA A 100 -14.26 15.48 8.84
CA ALA A 100 -13.89 15.60 7.42
C ALA A 100 -13.66 17.05 6.97
N GLU A 101 -14.28 18.04 7.61
CA GLU A 101 -14.07 19.46 7.35
C GLU A 101 -12.62 19.87 7.64
N LYS A 102 -12.06 19.40 8.75
CA LYS A 102 -10.69 19.71 9.17
C LYS A 102 -9.65 18.76 8.59
N TYR A 103 -10.02 17.50 8.37
CA TYR A 103 -9.13 16.44 7.90
C TYR A 103 -9.74 15.76 6.66
N PRO A 104 -9.66 16.39 5.49
CA PRO A 104 -10.34 15.92 4.28
C PRO A 104 -9.76 14.64 3.70
N THR A 105 -8.55 14.25 4.12
CA THR A 105 -7.85 13.08 3.60
C THR A 105 -7.46 12.10 4.70
N ALA A 106 -7.45 10.82 4.34
CA ALA A 106 -6.77 9.75 5.05
C ALA A 106 -5.62 9.24 4.17
N THR A 107 -4.48 8.88 4.76
CA THR A 107 -3.31 8.42 3.99
C THR A 107 -2.70 7.18 4.59
N PHE A 108 -2.10 6.35 3.72
CA PHE A 108 -1.21 5.26 4.11
C PHE A 108 0.07 5.34 3.29
N ASN A 109 1.21 5.20 3.95
CA ASN A 109 2.53 5.13 3.33
C ASN A 109 3.25 3.90 3.86
N SER A 110 3.60 2.97 2.98
CA SER A 110 4.38 1.80 3.38
C SER A 110 5.81 2.18 3.75
N SER A 111 6.38 1.44 4.68
CA SER A 111 7.80 1.55 5.08
C SER A 111 8.59 0.27 4.77
N GLU A 112 7.91 -0.88 4.70
CA GLU A 112 8.58 -2.16 4.51
C GLU A 112 7.61 -3.21 3.94
N PHE A 113 8.09 -4.00 2.97
CA PHE A 113 7.43 -5.20 2.47
C PHE A 113 8.19 -6.43 2.94
N ILE A 114 7.56 -7.27 3.75
CA ILE A 114 8.15 -8.51 4.30
C ILE A 114 7.50 -9.68 3.57
N PRO A 115 8.25 -10.39 2.68
CA PRO A 115 7.71 -11.56 1.99
C PRO A 115 7.56 -12.75 2.95
N LEU A 116 6.43 -13.45 2.85
CA LEU A 116 6.13 -14.66 3.62
C LEU A 116 6.10 -15.93 2.74
N GLY A 117 6.36 -15.77 1.44
CA GLY A 117 6.20 -16.83 0.44
C GLY A 117 4.78 -16.91 -0.11
N HIS A 118 4.61 -17.62 -1.25
CA HIS A 118 3.30 -17.86 -1.89
C HIS A 118 2.49 -16.57 -2.14
N HIS A 119 3.16 -15.50 -2.60
CA HIS A 119 2.56 -14.17 -2.84
C HIS A 119 1.94 -13.50 -1.61
N GLN A 120 2.32 -13.95 -0.40
CA GLN A 120 1.88 -13.34 0.85
C GLN A 120 2.96 -12.39 1.39
N TYR A 121 2.51 -11.26 1.93
CA TYR A 121 3.37 -10.19 2.46
C TYR A 121 2.79 -9.62 3.74
N LYS A 122 3.67 -9.22 4.66
CA LYS A 122 3.32 -8.22 5.67
C LYS A 122 3.84 -6.87 5.18
N ILE A 123 2.93 -5.92 5.00
CA ILE A 123 3.29 -4.55 4.61
C ILE A 123 3.19 -3.67 5.86
N LYS A 124 4.34 -3.21 6.36
CA LYS A 124 4.38 -2.22 7.42
C LYS A 124 4.23 -0.83 6.82
N GLY A 125 3.62 0.09 7.55
CA GLY A 125 3.49 1.47 7.11
C GLY A 125 2.77 2.33 8.14
N ASP A 126 2.66 3.61 7.80
CA ASP A 126 2.04 4.63 8.60
C ASP A 126 0.65 4.98 8.05
N LEU A 127 -0.37 4.74 8.85
CA LEU A 127 -1.74 5.16 8.58
C LEU A 127 -2.01 6.48 9.29
N THR A 128 -2.45 7.49 8.53
CA THR A 128 -2.87 8.78 9.08
C THR A 128 -4.37 8.97 8.92
N LEU A 129 -5.08 9.11 10.03
CA LEU A 129 -6.49 9.45 10.10
C LEU A 129 -6.66 10.63 11.05
N ARG A 130 -7.49 11.62 10.70
CA ARG A 130 -7.71 12.83 11.53
C ARG A 130 -6.42 13.55 11.93
N GLY A 131 -5.40 13.57 11.08
CA GLY A 131 -4.09 14.15 11.38
C GLY A 131 -3.26 13.37 12.40
N ILE A 132 -3.72 12.20 12.87
CA ILE A 132 -2.97 11.34 13.78
C ILE A 132 -2.41 10.16 12.98
N THR A 133 -1.09 9.97 13.07
CA THR A 133 -0.37 8.89 12.40
C THR A 133 -0.08 7.74 13.37
N ARG A 134 -0.32 6.51 12.93
CA ARG A 134 -0.01 5.29 13.68
C ARG A 134 0.61 4.25 12.76
N PRO A 135 1.62 3.51 13.22
CA PRO A 135 2.14 2.37 12.49
C PRO A 135 1.08 1.25 12.45
N VAL A 136 0.92 0.65 11.27
CA VAL A 136 0.04 -0.49 11.05
C VAL A 136 0.76 -1.56 10.24
N ILE A 137 0.26 -2.79 10.31
CA ILE A 137 0.73 -3.92 9.51
C ILE A 137 -0.46 -4.44 8.72
N LEU A 138 -0.33 -4.47 7.41
CA LEU A 138 -1.31 -5.06 6.51
C LEU A 138 -0.89 -6.51 6.19
N ASP A 139 -1.77 -7.47 6.43
CA ASP A 139 -1.63 -8.82 5.89
C ASP A 139 -2.14 -8.78 4.44
N THR A 140 -1.25 -9.05 3.48
CA THR A 140 -1.50 -8.77 2.07
C THR A 140 -1.15 -9.97 1.20
N SER A 141 -2.04 -10.30 0.25
CA SER A 141 -1.77 -11.15 -0.91
C SER A 141 -1.61 -10.27 -2.15
N LEU A 142 -0.54 -10.47 -2.91
CA LEU A 142 -0.30 -9.84 -4.21
C LEU A 142 -0.05 -10.95 -5.23
N GLN A 143 -1.03 -11.28 -6.07
CA GLN A 143 -0.93 -12.39 -7.02
C GLN A 143 -0.97 -11.86 -8.46
N PRO A 144 0.01 -12.24 -9.32
CA PRO A 144 -0.11 -11.97 -10.75
C PRO A 144 -1.43 -12.52 -11.28
N ASN A 145 -2.18 -11.69 -12.02
CA ASN A 145 -3.44 -12.15 -12.61
C ASN A 145 -3.17 -13.13 -13.75
N SER A 146 -3.79 -14.32 -13.69
CA SER A 146 -3.53 -15.39 -14.64
C SER A 146 -4.02 -15.10 -16.07
N ALA A 147 -5.00 -14.21 -16.21
CA ALA A 147 -5.60 -13.85 -17.50
C ALA A 147 -4.96 -12.60 -18.12
N ASN A 148 -4.36 -11.73 -17.31
CA ASN A 148 -3.76 -10.48 -17.78
C ASN A 148 -2.51 -10.13 -16.97
N PRO A 149 -1.29 -10.24 -17.55
CA PRO A 149 -0.03 -9.95 -16.86
C PRO A 149 0.16 -8.47 -16.46
N GLN A 150 -0.66 -7.56 -16.99
CA GLN A 150 -0.67 -6.14 -16.59
C GLN A 150 -1.52 -5.91 -15.32
N LEU A 151 -2.15 -6.94 -14.79
CA LEU A 151 -2.94 -6.89 -13.57
C LEU A 151 -2.30 -7.74 -12.47
N MET A 152 -2.48 -7.29 -11.24
CA MET A 152 -2.10 -8.01 -10.03
C MET A 152 -3.27 -7.97 -9.06
N ASP A 153 -3.79 -9.13 -8.69
CA ASP A 153 -4.87 -9.24 -7.73
C ASP A 153 -4.36 -8.93 -6.32
N VAL A 154 -5.12 -8.16 -5.57
CA VAL A 154 -4.77 -7.72 -4.21
C VAL A 154 -5.88 -8.02 -3.22
N GLU A 155 -5.50 -8.62 -2.11
CA GLU A 155 -6.27 -8.71 -0.88
C GLU A 155 -5.40 -8.23 0.28
N SER A 156 -5.81 -7.17 0.97
CA SER A 156 -5.03 -6.59 2.05
C SER A 156 -5.93 -6.25 3.23
N LYS A 157 -5.55 -6.67 4.44
CA LYS A 157 -6.39 -6.53 5.65
C LYS A 157 -5.57 -6.10 6.86
N THR A 158 -6.20 -5.29 7.71
CA THR A 158 -5.69 -4.99 9.04
C THR A 158 -6.84 -4.61 9.97
N VAL A 159 -6.57 -4.62 11.27
CA VAL A 159 -7.51 -4.19 12.30
C VAL A 159 -6.88 -3.08 13.12
N VAL A 160 -7.58 -1.95 13.23
CA VAL A 160 -7.15 -0.82 14.06
C VAL A 160 -8.19 -0.49 15.12
N LYS A 161 -7.79 0.24 16.14
CA LYS A 161 -8.70 0.85 17.10
C LYS A 161 -8.96 2.30 16.68
N ARG A 162 -10.22 2.68 16.51
CA ARG A 162 -10.56 4.07 16.13
C ARG A 162 -10.09 5.10 17.17
N SER A 163 -10.04 4.72 18.46
CA SER A 163 -9.54 5.61 19.52
C SER A 163 -8.08 5.95 19.38
N ASP A 164 -7.25 5.10 18.77
CA ASP A 164 -5.83 5.37 18.51
C ASP A 164 -5.64 6.58 17.57
N PHE A 165 -6.68 6.92 16.79
CA PHE A 165 -6.74 8.08 15.91
C PHE A 165 -7.59 9.23 16.47
N GLY A 166 -7.83 9.26 17.78
CA GLY A 166 -8.57 10.31 18.45
C GLY A 166 -10.06 10.36 18.11
N MET A 167 -10.62 9.28 17.51
CA MET A 167 -12.06 9.16 17.26
C MET A 167 -12.77 8.78 18.57
N LYS A 168 -13.66 9.64 19.02
CA LYS A 168 -14.37 9.45 20.29
C LYS A 168 -15.45 8.37 20.18
N LYS A 169 -15.95 7.94 21.35
CA LYS A 169 -17.07 7.01 21.43
C LYS A 169 -18.31 7.65 20.83
N ALA A 170 -18.71 7.19 19.63
CA ALA A 170 -19.87 7.73 18.94
C ALA A 170 -21.19 7.27 19.59
N PHE A 171 -22.16 8.17 19.66
CA PHE A 171 -23.56 7.81 19.90
C PHE A 171 -24.01 6.82 18.82
N GLY A 172 -24.73 5.75 19.20
CA GLY A 172 -25.17 4.73 18.23
C GLY A 172 -24.33 3.43 18.25
N GLY A 173 -23.41 3.30 19.21
CA GLY A 173 -22.73 2.01 19.46
C GLY A 173 -21.76 1.57 18.39
N ILE A 174 -21.08 2.51 17.69
CA ILE A 174 -19.99 2.17 16.77
C ILE A 174 -18.85 1.51 17.53
N GLY A 175 -18.47 0.32 17.08
CA GLY A 175 -17.44 -0.51 17.70
C GLY A 175 -16.06 0.14 17.70
N GLU A 176 -15.21 -0.32 18.61
CA GLU A 176 -13.84 0.15 18.77
C GLU A 176 -12.92 -0.36 17.67
N LYS A 177 -13.06 -1.65 17.33
CA LYS A 177 -12.25 -2.32 16.31
C LYS A 177 -12.82 -2.06 14.92
N VAL A 178 -11.97 -1.60 14.03
CA VAL A 178 -12.28 -1.31 12.63
C VAL A 178 -11.43 -2.23 11.76
N ASN A 179 -12.08 -3.06 10.93
CA ASN A 179 -11.40 -3.89 9.94
C ASN A 179 -11.23 -3.05 8.67
N ILE A 180 -9.98 -2.81 8.27
CA ILE A 180 -9.62 -2.11 7.04
C ILE A 180 -9.34 -3.15 5.97
N GLU A 181 -9.79 -2.91 4.75
CA GLU A 181 -9.66 -3.84 3.62
C GLU A 181 -9.38 -3.09 2.31
N VAL A 182 -8.47 -3.66 1.53
CA VAL A 182 -8.27 -3.36 0.10
C VAL A 182 -8.46 -4.66 -0.65
N SER A 183 -9.39 -4.71 -1.61
CA SER A 183 -9.71 -5.92 -2.37
C SER A 183 -10.02 -5.56 -3.83
N GLY A 184 -9.27 -6.16 -4.77
CA GLY A 184 -9.40 -5.87 -6.19
C GLY A 184 -8.09 -6.07 -6.94
N GLN A 185 -7.69 -5.07 -7.75
CA GLN A 185 -6.56 -5.21 -8.65
C GLN A 185 -5.71 -3.94 -8.73
N TRP A 186 -4.40 -4.15 -8.80
CA TRP A 186 -3.44 -3.18 -9.30
C TRP A 186 -3.30 -3.36 -10.81
N GLN A 187 -3.17 -2.25 -11.52
CA GLN A 187 -2.86 -2.18 -12.94
C GLN A 187 -1.49 -1.53 -13.14
N MET A 188 -0.66 -2.15 -13.98
CA MET A 188 0.63 -1.60 -14.39
C MET A 188 0.40 -0.32 -15.20
N LYS A 189 1.24 0.70 -14.93
CA LYS A 189 1.24 1.97 -15.70
C LYS A 189 2.06 1.86 -16.96
#